data_2a9cde502cf1104320ec796641657989
#
_entry.id   2a9cde502cf1104320ec796641657989
#
_cell.length_a   1.000
_cell.length_b   1.000
_cell.length_c   1.000
_cell.angle_alpha   90.00
_cell.angle_beta   90.00
_cell.angle_gamma   90.00
#
_symmetry.space_group_name_H-M   'P 1'
#
loop_
_entity.id
_entity.type
_entity.pdbx_description
1 polymer ?
#
loop_
_entity_poly.entity_id
_entity_poly.type
_entity_poly.pdbx_seq_one_letter_code
_entity_poly.pdbx_strand_id
1 'polypeptide(L)'
;MANKMKIHLEADYKTFTAFCPVYRPGGQLAAVEMLTHFAHAQANVVIPQEILIPQLNEHQRVLLLQDQINIIEKHYAFFSSHNINVAINIDERLAETILGSDFLIKKMNQLDCIELEISESFPDIAGGKNNPCLQGLSQHFHLSLNNYGAGKATSKAVFDNLFYRIKLDRGFIQHNIKRGSFPPFISAILDHIKPHCHAVVVQGVDDISGLQSIRHFAFDGIQSALFPPVNEEGLSHLLDPPYLLQQPVLQ
;
A
#
# COMPACT_ATOMS: atom_id res chain seq x y z
N MET A 1 -17.78 5.04 -14.41
CA MET A 1 -19.07 5.16 -13.67
C MET A 1 -18.77 4.92 -12.20
N ALA A 2 -19.14 5.84 -11.30
CA ALA A 2 -18.91 5.64 -9.87
C ALA A 2 -19.75 4.44 -9.38
N ASN A 3 -19.09 3.45 -8.81
CA ASN A 3 -19.77 2.34 -8.14
C ASN A 3 -20.58 2.91 -6.97
N LYS A 4 -21.87 2.58 -6.93
CA LYS A 4 -22.77 3.02 -5.87
C LYS A 4 -22.84 1.95 -4.79
N MET A 5 -21.80 1.86 -3.95
CA MET A 5 -21.98 1.19 -2.67
C MET A 5 -22.69 2.16 -1.71
N LYS A 6 -23.91 1.82 -1.28
CA LYS A 6 -24.60 2.57 -0.22
C LYS A 6 -24.13 2.03 1.12
N ILE A 7 -23.27 2.76 1.78
CA ILE A 7 -22.94 2.53 3.18
C ILE A 7 -23.93 3.33 4.01
N HIS A 8 -24.86 2.65 4.68
CA HIS A 8 -25.71 3.22 5.72
C HIS A 8 -24.93 3.28 7.04
N LEU A 9 -24.12 4.30 7.16
CA LEU A 9 -23.92 4.99 8.42
C LEU A 9 -25.09 5.98 8.56
N GLU A 10 -25.17 6.82 9.56
CA GLU A 10 -26.21 7.86 9.64
C GLU A 10 -26.27 8.80 8.40
N ALA A 11 -25.46 8.52 7.37
CA ALA A 11 -25.39 9.23 6.10
C ALA A 11 -25.05 8.30 4.92
N ASP A 12 -25.54 8.62 3.73
CA ASP A 12 -25.21 7.92 2.48
C ASP A 12 -23.86 8.40 1.93
N TYR A 13 -22.97 7.46 1.63
CA TYR A 13 -21.70 7.73 0.97
C TYR A 13 -21.63 7.07 -0.41
N LYS A 14 -20.94 7.72 -1.34
CA LYS A 14 -20.52 7.13 -2.61
C LYS A 14 -19.04 6.79 -2.51
N THR A 15 -18.66 5.60 -2.96
CA THR A 15 -17.26 5.21 -3.03
C THR A 15 -16.68 5.54 -4.39
N PHE A 16 -15.40 5.91 -4.42
CA PHE A 16 -14.59 5.95 -5.62
C PHE A 16 -13.18 5.50 -5.31
N THR A 17 -12.57 4.85 -6.28
CA THR A 17 -11.24 4.26 -6.15
C THR A 17 -10.20 5.18 -6.75
N ALA A 18 -9.07 5.31 -6.05
CA ALA A 18 -7.86 5.93 -6.54
C ALA A 18 -6.70 4.93 -6.47
N PHE A 19 -5.79 4.98 -7.43
CA PHE A 19 -4.58 4.17 -7.50
C PHE A 19 -3.38 5.06 -7.25
N CYS A 20 -2.75 4.88 -6.09
CA CYS A 20 -1.57 5.62 -5.69
C CYS A 20 -0.31 4.88 -6.20
N PRO A 21 0.47 5.47 -7.12
CA PRO A 21 1.56 4.75 -7.75
C PRO A 21 2.78 4.60 -6.84
N VAL A 22 3.45 3.46 -7.01
CA VAL A 22 4.79 3.18 -6.49
C VAL A 22 5.73 3.03 -7.69
N TYR A 23 6.60 3.98 -7.90
CA TYR A 23 7.57 3.95 -8.99
C TYR A 23 8.93 3.41 -8.52
N ARG A 24 9.58 2.62 -9.38
CA ARG A 24 11.02 2.35 -9.22
C ARG A 24 11.83 3.63 -9.37
N PRO A 25 13.05 3.71 -8.81
CA PRO A 25 13.91 4.89 -8.99
C PRO A 25 14.15 5.29 -10.45
N GLY A 26 14.05 4.34 -11.38
CA GLY A 26 14.15 4.56 -12.83
C GLY A 26 12.85 5.02 -13.51
N GLY A 27 11.77 5.25 -12.75
CA GLY A 27 10.48 5.74 -13.26
C GLY A 27 9.49 4.67 -13.73
N GLN A 28 9.87 3.37 -13.71
CA GLN A 28 8.91 2.31 -14.05
C GLN A 28 7.90 2.12 -12.92
N LEU A 29 6.62 1.97 -13.25
CA LEU A 29 5.58 1.60 -12.30
C LEU A 29 5.84 0.18 -11.78
N ALA A 30 5.95 0.02 -10.44
CA ALA A 30 6.20 -1.26 -9.79
C ALA A 30 4.94 -1.82 -9.12
N ALA A 31 4.13 -0.95 -8.54
CA ALA A 31 2.90 -1.31 -7.86
C ALA A 31 1.97 -0.10 -7.80
N VAL A 32 0.72 -0.36 -7.46
CA VAL A 32 -0.24 0.67 -7.06
C VAL A 32 -0.87 0.30 -5.73
N GLU A 33 -1.07 1.27 -4.86
CA GLU A 33 -1.91 1.12 -3.68
C GLU A 33 -3.33 1.56 -4.03
N MET A 34 -4.30 0.68 -3.80
CA MET A 34 -5.69 0.94 -4.05
C MET A 34 -6.32 1.63 -2.84
N LEU A 35 -6.71 2.88 -3.01
CA LEU A 35 -7.34 3.70 -1.98
C LEU A 35 -8.83 3.86 -2.28
N THR A 36 -9.67 3.68 -1.26
CA THR A 36 -11.10 3.96 -1.37
C THR A 36 -11.43 5.28 -0.68
N HIS A 37 -12.00 6.19 -1.42
CA HIS A 37 -12.51 7.44 -0.90
C HIS A 37 -14.03 7.38 -0.78
N PHE A 38 -14.56 8.03 0.25
CA PHE A 38 -15.98 8.06 0.56
C PHE A 38 -16.49 9.50 0.44
N ALA A 39 -17.26 9.78 -0.60
CA ALA A 39 -17.90 11.07 -0.78
C ALA A 39 -19.28 11.05 -0.14
N HIS A 40 -19.56 12.01 0.74
CA HIS A 40 -20.89 12.17 1.32
C HIS A 40 -21.92 12.51 0.22
N ALA A 41 -23.07 11.86 0.25
CA ALA A 41 -24.04 11.96 -0.84
C ALA A 41 -24.63 13.38 -1.02
N GLN A 42 -24.70 14.18 0.04
CA GLN A 42 -25.34 15.49 0.06
C GLN A 42 -24.38 16.65 0.43
N ALA A 43 -23.26 16.36 1.11
CA ALA A 43 -22.24 17.34 1.45
C ALA A 43 -21.03 17.20 0.52
N ASN A 44 -20.40 18.31 0.16
CA ASN A 44 -19.17 18.28 -0.64
C ASN A 44 -17.96 17.94 0.24
N VAL A 45 -18.01 16.75 0.86
CA VAL A 45 -16.97 16.24 1.78
C VAL A 45 -16.55 14.86 1.32
N VAL A 46 -15.24 14.66 1.22
CA VAL A 46 -14.61 13.36 0.96
C VAL A 46 -13.91 12.92 2.23
N ILE A 47 -14.21 11.70 2.67
CA ILE A 47 -13.61 11.11 3.88
C ILE A 47 -12.60 10.05 3.43
N PRO A 48 -11.34 10.12 3.90
CA PRO A 48 -10.33 9.10 3.66
C PRO A 48 -10.75 7.75 4.28
N GLN A 49 -10.29 6.67 3.65
CA GLN A 49 -10.59 5.30 4.10
C GLN A 49 -10.14 5.03 5.54
N GLU A 50 -9.04 5.60 5.97
CA GLU A 50 -8.48 5.41 7.32
C GLU A 50 -9.43 5.87 8.44
N ILE A 51 -10.30 6.83 8.12
CA ILE A 51 -11.31 7.35 9.06
C ILE A 51 -12.59 6.52 9.00
N LEU A 52 -13.03 6.12 7.82
CA LEU A 52 -14.35 5.51 7.65
C LEU A 52 -14.32 3.98 7.78
N ILE A 53 -13.30 3.30 7.28
CA ILE A 53 -13.21 1.82 7.35
C ILE A 53 -13.32 1.29 8.78
N PRO A 54 -12.72 1.90 9.83
CA PRO A 54 -12.92 1.45 11.20
C PRO A 54 -14.37 1.49 11.68
N GLN A 55 -15.22 2.32 11.08
CA GLN A 55 -16.64 2.47 11.43
C GLN A 55 -17.55 1.47 10.69
N LEU A 56 -17.04 0.78 9.67
CA LEU A 56 -17.80 -0.21 8.90
C LEU A 56 -18.05 -1.46 9.72
N ASN A 57 -19.27 -1.99 9.63
CA ASN A 57 -19.57 -3.33 10.14
C ASN A 57 -18.96 -4.41 9.21
N GLU A 58 -18.99 -5.67 9.65
CA GLU A 58 -18.39 -6.81 8.93
C GLU A 58 -18.97 -6.94 7.50
N HIS A 59 -20.28 -6.89 7.35
CA HIS A 59 -20.93 -6.99 6.04
C HIS A 59 -20.47 -5.87 5.08
N GLN A 60 -20.39 -4.64 5.56
CA GLN A 60 -19.93 -3.49 4.77
C GLN A 60 -18.45 -3.64 4.35
N ARG A 61 -17.59 -4.19 5.21
CA ARG A 61 -16.17 -4.48 4.89
C ARG A 61 -16.05 -5.53 3.80
N VAL A 62 -16.87 -6.60 3.88
CA VAL A 62 -16.89 -7.64 2.84
C VAL A 62 -17.36 -7.06 1.50
N LEU A 63 -18.40 -6.23 1.50
CA LEU A 63 -18.86 -5.56 0.27
C LEU A 63 -17.77 -4.65 -0.31
N LEU A 64 -17.08 -3.90 0.53
CA LEU A 64 -15.96 -3.06 0.10
C LEU A 64 -14.84 -3.90 -0.54
N LEU A 65 -14.44 -5.00 0.10
CA LEU A 65 -13.44 -5.92 -0.44
C LEU A 65 -13.90 -6.52 -1.78
N GLN A 66 -15.17 -6.93 -1.88
CA GLN A 66 -15.72 -7.45 -3.14
C GLN A 66 -15.67 -6.41 -4.26
N ASP A 67 -16.02 -5.15 -3.96
CA ASP A 67 -15.90 -4.05 -4.93
C ASP A 67 -14.44 -3.85 -5.37
N GLN A 68 -13.50 -3.88 -4.43
CA GLN A 68 -12.07 -3.77 -4.74
C GLN A 68 -11.60 -4.93 -5.63
N ILE A 69 -11.97 -6.17 -5.30
CA ILE A 69 -11.65 -7.35 -6.11
C ILE A 69 -12.25 -7.22 -7.53
N ASN A 70 -13.49 -6.78 -7.67
CA ASN A 70 -14.14 -6.61 -8.96
C ASN A 70 -13.44 -5.55 -9.82
N ILE A 71 -12.95 -4.47 -9.23
CA ILE A 71 -12.18 -3.44 -9.93
C ILE A 71 -10.83 -4.00 -10.39
N ILE A 72 -10.13 -4.77 -9.54
CA ILE A 72 -8.86 -5.41 -9.90
C ILE A 72 -9.08 -6.42 -11.02
N GLU A 73 -10.12 -7.25 -10.93
CA GLU A 73 -10.49 -8.23 -11.97
C GLU A 73 -10.77 -7.55 -13.33
N LYS A 74 -11.50 -6.44 -13.32
CA LYS A 74 -11.77 -5.63 -14.53
C LYS A 74 -10.48 -5.13 -15.20
N HIS A 75 -9.45 -4.80 -14.41
CA HIS A 75 -8.18 -4.27 -14.90
C HIS A 75 -7.04 -5.30 -14.85
N TYR A 76 -7.34 -6.58 -14.59
CA TYR A 76 -6.33 -7.62 -14.36
C TYR A 76 -5.35 -7.76 -15.53
N ALA A 77 -5.84 -7.72 -16.77
CA ALA A 77 -4.98 -7.81 -17.95
C ALA A 77 -3.92 -6.67 -17.99
N PHE A 78 -4.29 -5.48 -17.53
CA PHE A 78 -3.35 -4.35 -17.42
C PHE A 78 -2.29 -4.62 -16.35
N PHE A 79 -2.69 -5.03 -15.15
CA PHE A 79 -1.76 -5.27 -14.06
C PHE A 79 -0.81 -6.46 -14.35
N SER A 80 -1.36 -7.55 -14.82
CA SER A 80 -0.59 -8.78 -15.12
C SER A 80 0.40 -8.57 -16.27
N SER A 81 -0.01 -7.94 -17.38
CA SER A 81 0.87 -7.72 -18.54
C SER A 81 2.06 -6.80 -18.24
N HIS A 82 1.95 -5.93 -17.23
CA HIS A 82 3.02 -5.00 -16.84
C HIS A 82 3.73 -5.39 -15.52
N ASN A 83 3.39 -6.55 -14.93
CA ASN A 83 3.93 -7.02 -13.64
C ASN A 83 3.75 -5.97 -12.52
N ILE A 84 2.55 -5.40 -12.42
CA ILE A 84 2.19 -4.39 -11.43
C ILE A 84 1.38 -5.05 -10.32
N ASN A 85 1.87 -4.97 -9.09
CA ASN A 85 1.11 -5.41 -7.93
C ASN A 85 0.09 -4.35 -7.51
N VAL A 86 -1.05 -4.82 -7.01
CA VAL A 86 -2.12 -3.98 -6.47
C VAL A 86 -2.26 -4.24 -4.98
N ALA A 87 -1.84 -3.27 -4.17
CA ALA A 87 -1.94 -3.38 -2.72
C ALA A 87 -3.33 -2.97 -2.22
N ILE A 88 -3.93 -3.83 -1.41
CA ILE A 88 -5.21 -3.60 -0.73
C ILE A 88 -4.95 -3.53 0.76
N ASN A 89 -5.38 -2.44 1.41
CA ASN A 89 -5.28 -2.28 2.85
C ASN A 89 -6.26 -3.21 3.57
N ILE A 90 -5.76 -4.03 4.49
CA ILE A 90 -6.58 -4.90 5.32
C ILE A 90 -6.31 -4.68 6.81
N ASP A 91 -7.37 -4.77 7.61
CA ASP A 91 -7.30 -4.85 9.07
C ASP A 91 -7.49 -6.30 9.56
N GLU A 92 -7.35 -6.51 10.86
CA GLU A 92 -7.47 -7.83 11.48
C GLU A 92 -8.81 -8.51 11.16
N ARG A 93 -9.93 -7.77 11.24
CA ARG A 93 -11.26 -8.34 10.99
C ARG A 93 -11.42 -8.79 9.55
N LEU A 94 -10.90 -8.01 8.60
CA LEU A 94 -10.94 -8.38 7.20
C LEU A 94 -10.00 -9.55 6.90
N ALA A 95 -8.84 -9.60 7.56
CA ALA A 95 -7.92 -10.72 7.49
C ALA A 95 -8.57 -12.04 7.98
N GLU A 96 -9.25 -12.01 9.12
CA GLU A 96 -10.01 -13.15 9.66
C GLU A 96 -11.14 -13.58 8.69
N THR A 97 -11.85 -12.62 8.12
CA THR A 97 -12.91 -12.88 7.14
C THR A 97 -12.36 -13.55 5.88
N ILE A 98 -11.21 -13.09 5.36
CA ILE A 98 -10.54 -13.70 4.19
C ILE A 98 -10.15 -15.14 4.53
N LEU A 99 -9.48 -15.35 5.66
CA LEU A 99 -9.01 -16.68 6.09
C LEU A 99 -10.16 -17.64 6.39
N GLY A 100 -11.29 -17.13 6.85
CA GLY A 100 -12.51 -17.92 7.11
C GLY A 100 -13.29 -18.30 5.84
N SER A 101 -12.86 -17.87 4.65
CA SER A 101 -13.62 -18.06 3.41
C SER A 101 -12.76 -18.63 2.28
N ASP A 102 -12.87 -19.95 2.06
CA ASP A 102 -12.23 -20.62 0.92
C ASP A 102 -12.60 -19.96 -0.43
N PHE A 103 -13.81 -19.41 -0.53
CA PHE A 103 -14.27 -18.71 -1.72
C PHE A 103 -13.45 -17.43 -1.97
N LEU A 104 -13.25 -16.61 -0.93
CA LEU A 104 -12.47 -15.38 -1.05
C LEU A 104 -11.01 -15.69 -1.37
N ILE A 105 -10.39 -16.65 -0.67
CA ILE A 105 -9.02 -17.09 -0.92
C ILE A 105 -8.87 -17.52 -2.39
N LYS A 106 -9.75 -18.40 -2.89
CA LYS A 106 -9.70 -18.86 -4.27
C LYS A 106 -9.90 -17.74 -5.28
N LYS A 107 -10.87 -16.85 -5.04
CA LYS A 107 -11.14 -15.72 -5.94
C LYS A 107 -9.95 -14.75 -6.01
N MET A 108 -9.37 -14.42 -4.87
CA MET A 108 -8.23 -13.50 -4.80
C MET A 108 -6.96 -14.12 -5.38
N ASN A 109 -6.72 -15.41 -5.18
CA ASN A 109 -5.57 -16.12 -5.76
C ASN A 109 -5.62 -16.27 -7.30
N GLN A 110 -6.76 -16.05 -7.93
CA GLN A 110 -6.86 -15.96 -9.40
C GLN A 110 -6.30 -14.63 -9.93
N LEU A 111 -6.09 -13.66 -9.04
CA LEU A 111 -5.57 -12.34 -9.34
C LEU A 111 -4.18 -12.22 -8.68
N ASP A 112 -3.17 -12.81 -9.31
CA ASP A 112 -1.79 -12.93 -8.78
C ASP A 112 -1.09 -11.59 -8.55
N CYS A 113 -1.67 -10.50 -9.04
CA CYS A 113 -1.22 -9.14 -8.79
C CYS A 113 -1.63 -8.59 -7.40
N ILE A 114 -2.51 -9.28 -6.65
CA ILE A 114 -2.97 -8.79 -5.35
C ILE A 114 -1.85 -8.91 -4.30
N GLU A 115 -1.64 -7.82 -3.57
CA GLU A 115 -0.77 -7.71 -2.41
C GLU A 115 -1.62 -7.20 -1.22
N LEU A 116 -1.54 -7.85 -0.06
CA LEU A 116 -2.29 -7.42 1.12
C LEU A 116 -1.43 -6.51 1.97
N GLU A 117 -1.89 -5.27 2.17
CA GLU A 117 -1.16 -4.26 2.91
C GLU A 117 -1.59 -4.26 4.38
N ILE A 118 -0.63 -4.55 5.26
CA ILE A 118 -0.78 -4.65 6.71
C ILE A 118 -0.13 -3.42 7.33
N SER A 119 -0.88 -2.67 8.15
CA SER A 119 -0.31 -1.56 8.91
C SER A 119 0.58 -2.04 10.06
N GLU A 120 1.59 -1.26 10.43
CA GLU A 120 2.38 -1.47 11.66
C GLU A 120 1.51 -1.51 12.93
N SER A 121 0.29 -0.98 12.86
CA SER A 121 -0.67 -1.04 13.97
C SER A 121 -1.51 -2.31 14.03
N PHE A 122 -1.27 -3.28 13.15
CA PHE A 122 -1.98 -4.55 13.15
C PHE A 122 -1.77 -5.28 14.49
N PRO A 123 -2.83 -5.85 15.11
CA PRO A 123 -2.72 -6.51 16.39
C PRO A 123 -1.66 -7.63 16.39
N ASP A 124 -0.88 -7.68 17.46
CA ASP A 124 0.19 -8.66 17.64
C ASP A 124 1.14 -8.82 16.43
N ILE A 125 1.41 -7.73 15.72
CA ILE A 125 2.39 -7.74 14.61
C ILE A 125 3.77 -8.18 15.10
N ALA A 126 4.07 -7.90 16.38
CA ALA A 126 5.28 -8.31 17.08
C ALA A 126 5.46 -9.84 17.15
N GLY A 127 4.37 -10.59 17.11
CA GLY A 127 4.39 -12.05 17.08
C GLY A 127 5.06 -12.62 15.83
N GLY A 128 5.08 -11.87 14.72
CA GLY A 128 5.63 -12.34 13.45
C GLY A 128 4.92 -13.60 12.97
N LYS A 129 5.65 -14.65 12.61
CA LYS A 129 5.08 -15.97 12.24
C LYS A 129 4.30 -16.66 13.35
N ASN A 130 4.43 -16.22 14.60
CA ASN A 130 3.62 -16.76 15.70
C ASN A 130 2.22 -16.15 15.73
N ASN A 131 1.97 -15.04 15.02
CA ASN A 131 0.62 -14.52 14.81
C ASN A 131 -0.09 -15.40 13.76
N PRO A 132 -1.14 -16.15 14.14
CA PRO A 132 -1.77 -17.13 13.25
C PRO A 132 -2.46 -16.47 12.05
N CYS A 133 -2.94 -15.22 12.21
CA CYS A 133 -3.56 -14.47 11.14
C CYS A 133 -2.52 -14.07 10.07
N LEU A 134 -1.39 -13.48 10.47
CA LEU A 134 -0.31 -13.12 9.56
C LEU A 134 0.30 -14.34 8.88
N GLN A 135 0.51 -15.42 9.64
CA GLN A 135 1.01 -16.68 9.10
C GLN A 135 0.03 -17.25 8.07
N GLY A 136 -1.26 -17.32 8.39
CA GLY A 136 -2.29 -17.82 7.47
C GLY A 136 -2.33 -17.02 6.17
N LEU A 137 -2.36 -15.68 6.25
CA LEU A 137 -2.36 -14.84 5.06
C LEU A 137 -1.10 -15.02 4.20
N SER A 138 0.08 -15.13 4.82
CA SER A 138 1.35 -15.29 4.10
C SER A 138 1.47 -16.60 3.33
N GLN A 139 0.64 -17.60 3.63
CA GLN A 139 0.57 -18.86 2.88
C GLN A 139 -0.18 -18.70 1.54
N HIS A 140 -0.98 -17.67 1.40
CA HIS A 140 -1.83 -17.46 0.24
C HIS A 140 -1.50 -16.21 -0.56
N PHE A 141 -0.95 -15.16 0.10
CA PHE A 141 -0.79 -13.83 -0.49
C PHE A 141 0.59 -13.25 -0.20
N HIS A 142 1.04 -12.38 -1.07
CA HIS A 142 2.13 -11.46 -0.76
C HIS A 142 1.63 -10.44 0.27
N LEU A 143 2.37 -10.29 1.37
CA LEU A 143 2.08 -9.29 2.39
C LEU A 143 2.99 -8.08 2.23
N SER A 144 2.44 -6.89 2.39
CA SER A 144 3.17 -5.62 2.45
C SER A 144 3.04 -5.02 3.84
N LEU A 145 4.14 -4.58 4.43
CA LEU A 145 4.12 -3.87 5.70
C LEU A 145 4.11 -2.37 5.44
N ASN A 146 3.06 -1.69 5.88
CA ASN A 146 2.92 -0.25 5.76
C ASN A 146 3.30 0.47 7.06
N ASN A 147 3.81 1.70 6.92
CA ASN A 147 4.20 2.59 8.01
C ASN A 147 5.32 2.03 8.91
N TYR A 148 6.25 1.25 8.35
CA TYR A 148 7.39 0.74 9.12
C TYR A 148 8.28 1.89 9.63
N GLY A 149 8.49 1.92 10.94
CA GLY A 149 9.24 2.98 11.61
C GLY A 149 8.35 4.00 12.33
N ALA A 150 7.02 3.85 12.32
CA ALA A 150 6.10 4.64 13.15
C ALA A 150 6.18 4.29 14.65
N GLY A 151 7.00 3.31 15.02
CA GLY A 151 7.34 2.99 16.41
C GLY A 151 6.63 1.78 17.01
N LYS A 152 5.91 1.00 16.21
CA LYS A 152 5.19 -0.20 16.65
C LYS A 152 5.71 -1.49 16.02
N ALA A 153 6.29 -1.43 14.82
CA ALA A 153 6.81 -2.62 14.16
C ALA A 153 7.99 -3.18 14.93
N THR A 154 7.96 -4.45 15.05
CA THR A 154 9.06 -5.17 15.63
C THR A 154 9.91 -5.78 14.54
N SER A 155 11.20 -5.74 14.73
CA SER A 155 12.18 -6.40 13.89
C SER A 155 11.84 -7.88 13.65
N LYS A 156 11.18 -8.55 14.62
CA LYS A 156 10.86 -9.98 14.51
C LYS A 156 9.98 -10.29 13.30
N ALA A 157 8.88 -9.56 13.06
CA ALA A 157 7.99 -9.83 11.92
C ALA A 157 8.72 -9.66 10.57
N VAL A 158 9.66 -8.70 10.51
CA VAL A 158 10.52 -8.52 9.34
C VAL A 158 11.50 -9.68 9.19
N PHE A 159 12.21 -10.07 10.27
CA PHE A 159 13.18 -11.17 10.25
C PHE A 159 12.56 -12.54 10.01
N ASP A 160 11.29 -12.70 10.29
CA ASP A 160 10.52 -13.90 9.93
C ASP A 160 10.28 -14.01 8.40
N ASN A 161 10.70 -13.03 7.60
CA ASN A 161 10.47 -12.96 6.15
C ASN A 161 8.98 -13.06 5.78
N LEU A 162 8.12 -12.41 6.54
CA LEU A 162 6.68 -12.41 6.30
C LEU A 162 6.27 -11.47 5.16
N PHE A 163 7.04 -10.40 4.97
CA PHE A 163 6.64 -9.31 4.08
C PHE A 163 7.40 -9.36 2.77
N TYR A 164 6.66 -9.40 1.68
CA TYR A 164 7.19 -9.22 0.34
C TYR A 164 7.72 -7.79 0.13
N ARG A 165 6.98 -6.78 0.67
CA ARG A 165 7.30 -5.35 0.57
C ARG A 165 7.26 -4.70 1.94
N ILE A 166 8.18 -3.76 2.18
CA ILE A 166 8.17 -2.92 3.37
C ILE A 166 8.15 -1.46 2.94
N LYS A 167 7.14 -0.71 3.40
CA LYS A 167 6.98 0.72 3.13
C LYS A 167 7.37 1.49 4.38
N LEU A 168 8.41 2.32 4.28
CA LEU A 168 8.86 3.16 5.39
C LEU A 168 7.83 4.23 5.69
N ASP A 169 7.61 4.51 6.97
CA ASP A 169 6.64 5.50 7.44
C ASP A 169 6.95 6.89 6.91
N ARG A 170 5.90 7.57 6.41
CA ARG A 170 5.99 8.91 5.86
C ARG A 170 6.52 9.92 6.88
N GLY A 171 5.97 9.90 8.11
CA GLY A 171 6.35 10.83 9.16
C GLY A 171 7.79 10.61 9.60
N PHE A 172 8.21 9.35 9.68
CA PHE A 172 9.59 8.98 9.98
C PHE A 172 10.57 9.56 8.93
N ILE A 173 10.29 9.43 7.65
CA ILE A 173 11.14 9.97 6.58
C ILE A 173 11.14 11.49 6.61
N GLN A 174 9.97 12.14 6.66
CA GLN A 174 9.86 13.60 6.69
C GLN A 174 10.60 14.25 7.86
N HIS A 175 10.55 13.58 9.03
CA HIS A 175 11.23 14.08 10.23
C HIS A 175 12.75 13.99 10.15
N ASN A 176 13.29 13.01 9.41
CA ASN A 176 14.72 12.70 9.41
C ASN A 176 15.46 13.14 8.14
N ILE A 177 14.79 13.23 6.98
CA ILE A 177 15.43 13.42 5.67
C ILE A 177 16.31 14.67 5.57
N LYS A 178 16.00 15.73 6.34
CA LYS A 178 16.77 17.00 6.36
C LYS A 178 17.91 17.00 7.38
N ARG A 179 18.09 15.91 8.15
CA ARG A 179 19.14 15.82 9.17
C ARG A 179 20.43 15.29 8.57
N GLY A 180 21.57 15.84 8.96
CA GLY A 180 22.89 15.35 8.54
C GLY A 180 23.17 13.89 8.92
N SER A 181 22.45 13.34 9.92
CA SER A 181 22.52 11.93 10.32
C SER A 181 21.64 11.01 9.46
N PHE A 182 20.82 11.54 8.55
CA PHE A 182 19.92 10.72 7.73
C PHE A 182 20.65 9.70 6.85
N PRO A 183 21.72 10.05 6.12
CA PRO A 183 22.40 9.10 5.24
C PRO A 183 22.91 7.83 5.96
N PRO A 184 23.74 7.90 7.01
CA PRO A 184 24.20 6.69 7.69
C PRO A 184 23.04 5.93 8.37
N PHE A 185 22.02 6.63 8.85
CA PHE A 185 20.89 6.03 9.52
C PHE A 185 20.01 5.24 8.55
N ILE A 186 19.66 5.83 7.39
CA ILE A 186 18.84 5.13 6.41
C ILE A 186 19.57 3.96 5.76
N SER A 187 20.89 4.08 5.52
CA SER A 187 21.69 2.98 5.02
C SER A 187 21.65 1.80 5.99
N ALA A 188 21.85 2.04 7.30
CA ALA A 188 21.77 1.00 8.31
C ALA A 188 20.39 0.31 8.37
N ILE A 189 19.29 1.07 8.22
CA ILE A 189 17.94 0.50 8.13
C ILE A 189 17.81 -0.38 6.90
N LEU A 190 18.23 0.11 5.73
CA LEU A 190 18.14 -0.66 4.49
C LEU A 190 18.94 -1.95 4.56
N ASP A 191 20.19 -1.89 5.06
CA ASP A 191 21.05 -3.07 5.23
C ASP A 191 20.40 -4.11 6.16
N HIS A 192 19.63 -3.64 7.14
CA HIS A 192 18.99 -4.49 8.13
C HIS A 192 17.70 -5.16 7.64
N ILE A 193 16.89 -4.48 6.81
CA ILE A 193 15.59 -4.98 6.39
C ILE A 193 15.59 -5.62 4.99
N LYS A 194 16.44 -5.15 4.07
CA LYS A 194 16.47 -5.68 2.68
C LYS A 194 16.72 -7.18 2.56
N PRO A 195 17.56 -7.81 3.41
CA PRO A 195 17.72 -9.26 3.36
C PRO A 195 16.45 -10.06 3.67
N HIS A 196 15.43 -9.41 4.24
CA HIS A 196 14.22 -10.03 4.76
C HIS A 196 12.95 -9.70 3.97
N CYS A 197 13.06 -8.94 2.88
CA CYS A 197 11.93 -8.61 2.01
C CYS A 197 12.39 -8.52 0.55
N HIS A 198 11.41 -8.53 -0.37
CA HIS A 198 11.69 -8.40 -1.80
C HIS A 198 11.89 -6.95 -2.23
N ALA A 199 11.20 -6.02 -1.58
CA ALA A 199 11.26 -4.60 -1.93
C ALA A 199 11.11 -3.69 -0.71
N VAL A 200 11.87 -2.60 -0.69
CA VAL A 200 11.73 -1.50 0.28
C VAL A 200 11.29 -0.25 -0.44
N VAL A 201 10.17 0.32 0.00
CA VAL A 201 9.56 1.53 -0.56
C VAL A 201 9.73 2.68 0.43
N VAL A 202 10.16 3.83 -0.08
CA VAL A 202 10.19 5.07 0.69
C VAL A 202 8.91 5.88 0.44
N GLN A 203 8.33 6.38 1.53
CA GLN A 203 7.19 7.31 1.53
C GLN A 203 7.58 8.66 2.12
N GLY A 204 6.76 9.71 1.89
CA GLY A 204 6.97 11.01 2.53
C GLY A 204 8.06 11.88 1.91
N VAL A 205 8.51 11.53 0.72
CA VAL A 205 9.44 12.32 -0.07
C VAL A 205 8.61 13.20 -1.02
N ASP A 206 8.11 14.31 -0.51
CA ASP A 206 7.06 15.11 -1.15
C ASP A 206 7.57 16.43 -1.76
N ASP A 207 8.89 16.60 -1.81
CA ASP A 207 9.55 17.71 -2.52
C ASP A 207 10.75 17.22 -3.37
N ILE A 208 11.18 18.05 -4.33
CA ILE A 208 12.25 17.71 -5.28
C ILE A 208 13.59 17.51 -4.55
N SER A 209 13.88 18.30 -3.52
CA SER A 209 15.11 18.18 -2.74
C SER A 209 15.18 16.84 -2.01
N GLY A 210 14.06 16.44 -1.38
CA GLY A 210 13.94 15.14 -0.75
C GLY A 210 14.08 14.00 -1.75
N LEU A 211 13.45 14.12 -2.93
CA LEU A 211 13.56 13.13 -4.00
C LEU A 211 15.01 12.93 -4.44
N GLN A 212 15.76 14.02 -4.62
CA GLN A 212 17.18 13.95 -4.94
C GLN A 212 17.99 13.29 -3.83
N SER A 213 17.70 13.63 -2.56
CA SER A 213 18.41 13.09 -1.40
C SER A 213 18.28 11.58 -1.27
N ILE A 214 17.12 10.98 -1.63
CA ILE A 214 16.91 9.55 -1.49
C ILE A 214 17.42 8.71 -2.68
N ARG A 215 17.72 9.32 -3.81
CA ARG A 215 18.12 8.61 -5.04
C ARG A 215 19.48 7.92 -4.95
N HIS A 216 20.30 8.26 -3.94
CA HIS A 216 21.58 7.61 -3.65
C HIS A 216 21.44 6.32 -2.83
N PHE A 217 20.24 6.05 -2.31
CA PHE A 217 19.98 4.86 -1.50
C PHE A 217 19.31 3.76 -2.32
N ALA A 218 19.52 2.52 -1.91
CA ALA A 218 19.01 1.35 -2.60
C ALA A 218 17.53 1.08 -2.29
N PHE A 219 16.66 2.08 -2.46
CA PHE A 219 15.21 1.86 -2.45
C PHE A 219 14.75 1.15 -3.72
N ASP A 220 13.77 0.28 -3.58
CA ASP A 220 13.18 -0.45 -4.71
C ASP A 220 11.93 0.26 -5.25
N GLY A 221 11.35 1.17 -4.44
CA GLY A 221 10.18 1.94 -4.82
C GLY A 221 10.08 3.29 -4.11
N ILE A 222 9.37 4.21 -4.74
CA ILE A 222 9.09 5.56 -4.24
C ILE A 222 7.58 5.79 -4.36
N GLN A 223 6.93 6.11 -3.25
CA GLN A 223 5.54 6.56 -3.19
C GLN A 223 5.51 7.97 -2.63
N SER A 224 5.01 8.92 -3.38
CA SER A 224 5.21 10.35 -3.10
C SER A 224 4.02 11.18 -3.58
N ALA A 225 3.72 12.27 -2.88
CA ALA A 225 2.74 13.25 -3.33
C ALA A 225 3.15 13.97 -4.64
N LEU A 226 4.43 13.88 -5.04
CA LEU A 226 4.91 14.33 -6.36
C LEU A 226 4.31 13.51 -7.52
N PHE A 227 3.80 12.31 -7.22
CA PHE A 227 3.16 11.38 -8.14
C PHE A 227 1.73 11.12 -7.68
N PRO A 228 0.78 12.00 -8.04
CA PRO A 228 -0.58 11.95 -7.50
C PRO A 228 -1.30 10.66 -7.90
N PRO A 229 -2.23 10.19 -7.06
CA PRO A 229 -3.09 9.06 -7.40
C PRO A 229 -3.96 9.39 -8.61
N VAL A 230 -4.33 8.34 -9.35
CA VAL A 230 -5.24 8.43 -10.49
C VAL A 230 -6.50 7.60 -10.24
N ASN A 231 -7.59 7.91 -10.95
CA ASN A 231 -8.77 7.06 -11.01
C ASN A 231 -8.58 5.90 -12.02
N GLU A 232 -9.59 5.05 -12.20
CA GLU A 232 -9.55 3.92 -13.13
C GLU A 232 -9.22 4.34 -14.58
N GLU A 233 -9.72 5.50 -15.03
CA GLU A 233 -9.50 6.00 -16.39
C GLU A 233 -8.06 6.46 -16.61
N GLY A 234 -7.38 6.87 -15.53
CA GLY A 234 -5.99 7.32 -15.54
C GLY A 234 -4.94 6.22 -15.40
N LEU A 235 -5.34 4.94 -15.20
CA LEU A 235 -4.39 3.86 -14.94
C LEU A 235 -3.30 3.72 -16.01
N SER A 236 -3.64 3.83 -17.28
CA SER A 236 -2.67 3.73 -18.38
C SER A 236 -1.61 4.85 -18.36
N HIS A 237 -1.96 6.03 -17.87
CA HIS A 237 -1.01 7.15 -17.77
C HIS A 237 0.08 6.90 -16.71
N LEU A 238 -0.16 5.98 -15.76
CA LEU A 238 0.87 5.62 -14.78
C LEU A 238 2.05 4.86 -15.40
N LEU A 239 1.90 4.32 -16.61
CA LEU A 239 3.00 3.67 -17.33
C LEU A 239 4.00 4.68 -17.90
N ASP A 240 3.61 5.93 -18.07
CA ASP A 240 4.49 6.99 -18.50
C ASP A 240 5.42 7.36 -17.33
N PRO A 241 6.75 7.17 -17.46
CA PRO A 241 7.66 7.45 -16.36
C PRO A 241 7.59 8.93 -15.96
N PRO A 242 7.42 9.26 -14.68
CA PRO A 242 7.40 10.65 -14.24
C PRO A 242 8.68 11.39 -14.61
N TYR A 243 8.54 12.59 -15.18
CA TYR A 243 9.67 13.42 -15.60
C TYR A 243 10.72 13.62 -14.49
N LEU A 244 10.29 13.78 -13.25
CA LEU A 244 11.18 13.95 -12.09
C LEU A 244 12.08 12.72 -11.84
N LEU A 245 11.66 11.53 -12.23
CA LEU A 245 12.44 10.29 -12.08
C LEU A 245 13.36 10.02 -13.28
N GLN A 246 13.14 10.70 -14.42
CA GLN A 246 13.98 10.57 -15.61
C GLN A 246 15.22 11.48 -15.56
N GLN A 247 15.24 12.46 -14.66
CA GLN A 247 16.37 13.39 -14.53
C GLN A 247 17.61 12.68 -13.97
N PRO A 248 18.81 13.01 -14.42
CA PRO A 248 20.03 12.47 -13.83
C PRO A 248 20.14 12.88 -12.35
N VAL A 249 20.74 12.01 -11.56
CA VAL A 249 21.08 12.33 -10.16
C VAL A 249 22.11 13.44 -10.19
N LEU A 250 21.79 14.59 -9.63
CA LEU A 250 22.76 15.68 -9.46
C LEU A 250 23.86 15.17 -8.51
N GLN A 251 25.10 15.21 -8.98
CA GLN A 251 26.27 14.83 -8.19
C GLN A 251 26.57 15.88 -7.12
#